data_6d67421e6224a235afd40ded05b32608
#
_entry.id   6d67421e6224a235afd40ded05b32608
#
_cell.length_a   1.000
_cell.length_b   1.000
_cell.length_c   1.000
_cell.angle_alpha   90.00
_cell.angle_beta   90.00
_cell.angle_gamma   90.00
#
_symmetry.space_group_name_H-M   'P 1'
#
loop_
_entity.id
_entity.type
_entity.pdbx_description
1 polymer ?
#
loop_
_entity_poly.entity_id
_entity_poly.type
_entity_poly.pdbx_seq_one_letter_code
_entity_poly.pdbx_strand_id
1 'polypeptide(L)'
;MKKDLENRKDIELLITTFYDKVKADDTIGYIFNEIAKVNWEKHLPIMFDFWENVLFFTGGYNGNPMIVHQHLNRVVPLTQQHFKQWEKLFTETVDELFDGTNAILAKQRALSISTVMQVKIISQQNI
;
A
#
# COMPACT_ATOMS: atom_id res chain seq x y z
N MET A 1 -11.19 23.13 3.38
CA MET A 1 -10.60 22.59 2.12
C MET A 1 -9.43 21.70 2.41
N LYS A 2 -9.35 20.58 1.72
CA LYS A 2 -8.21 19.67 1.83
C LYS A 2 -7.04 20.20 1.02
N LYS A 3 -5.84 20.09 1.56
CA LYS A 3 -4.63 20.44 0.82
C LYS A 3 -4.07 19.23 0.07
N ASP A 4 -3.12 19.45 -0.79
CA ASP A 4 -2.41 18.37 -1.49
C ASP A 4 -1.33 17.75 -0.60
N LEU A 5 -0.85 16.58 -1.00
CA LEU A 5 0.33 15.94 -0.41
C LEU A 5 1.58 16.75 -0.77
N GLU A 6 2.31 17.23 0.23
CA GLU A 6 3.41 18.16 -0.02
C GLU A 6 4.76 17.70 0.54
N ASN A 7 4.76 16.89 1.62
CA ASN A 7 5.99 16.59 2.32
C ASN A 7 5.92 15.25 3.07
N ARG A 8 7.01 14.91 3.76
CA ARG A 8 7.13 13.67 4.55
C ARG A 8 6.04 13.53 5.60
N LYS A 9 5.68 14.60 6.29
CA LYS A 9 4.64 14.54 7.32
C LYS A 9 3.29 14.14 6.73
N ASP A 10 2.99 14.62 5.53
CA ASP A 10 1.76 14.26 4.84
C ASP A 10 1.77 12.78 4.46
N ILE A 11 2.91 12.26 4.01
CA ILE A 11 3.08 10.84 3.72
C ILE A 11 2.86 10.01 4.98
N GLU A 12 3.45 10.42 6.10
CA GLU A 12 3.29 9.70 7.37
C GLU A 12 1.82 9.65 7.80
N LEU A 13 1.11 10.76 7.69
CA LEU A 13 -0.31 10.81 8.02
C LEU A 13 -1.13 9.88 7.11
N LEU A 14 -0.91 9.96 5.81
CA LEU A 14 -1.62 9.13 4.83
C LEU A 14 -1.41 7.65 5.12
N ILE A 15 -0.17 7.22 5.23
CA ILE A 15 0.17 5.82 5.36
C ILE A 15 -0.25 5.26 6.71
N THR A 16 -0.09 6.02 7.78
CA THR A 16 -0.53 5.59 9.11
C THR A 16 -2.06 5.43 9.15
N THR A 17 -2.79 6.39 8.62
CA THR A 17 -4.25 6.33 8.58
C THR A 17 -4.73 5.15 7.71
N PHE A 18 -4.08 4.95 6.57
CA PHE A 18 -4.39 3.85 5.68
C PHE A 18 -4.20 2.49 6.37
N TYR A 19 -3.04 2.27 7.00
CA TYR A 19 -2.80 0.98 7.66
C TYR A 19 -3.62 0.77 8.92
N ASP A 20 -4.05 1.83 9.60
CA ASP A 20 -5.03 1.70 10.67
C ASP A 20 -6.34 1.10 10.14
N LYS A 21 -6.77 1.53 8.95
CA LYS A 21 -7.95 0.96 8.29
C LYS A 21 -7.71 -0.48 7.85
N VAL A 22 -6.53 -0.77 7.30
CA VAL A 22 -6.16 -2.13 6.88
C VAL A 22 -6.20 -3.10 8.05
N LYS A 23 -5.61 -2.72 9.19
CA LYS A 23 -5.58 -3.56 10.38
C LYS A 23 -6.97 -3.91 10.91
N ALA A 24 -7.92 -3.00 10.75
CA ALA A 24 -9.29 -3.17 11.21
C ALA A 24 -10.22 -3.77 10.15
N ASP A 25 -9.74 -3.98 8.93
CA ASP A 25 -10.56 -4.42 7.81
C ASP A 25 -10.87 -5.91 7.89
N ASP A 26 -12.13 -6.30 7.65
CA ASP A 26 -12.59 -7.68 7.74
C ASP A 26 -12.05 -8.57 6.62
N THR A 27 -11.73 -8.00 5.48
CA THR A 27 -11.31 -8.75 4.29
C THR A 27 -9.81 -9.03 4.29
N ILE A 28 -8.99 -8.02 4.62
CA ILE A 28 -7.52 -8.13 4.48
C ILE A 28 -6.75 -7.98 5.78
N GLY A 29 -7.41 -7.50 6.86
CA GLY A 29 -6.72 -7.26 8.13
C GLY A 29 -6.01 -8.48 8.69
N TYR A 30 -6.65 -9.65 8.61
CA TYR A 30 -6.08 -10.89 9.14
C TYR A 30 -4.76 -11.29 8.45
N ILE A 31 -4.59 -10.92 7.19
CA ILE A 31 -3.36 -11.23 6.44
C ILE A 31 -2.18 -10.52 7.09
N PHE A 32 -2.36 -9.26 7.45
CA PHE A 32 -1.30 -8.47 8.08
C PHE A 32 -1.11 -8.83 9.55
N ASN A 33 -2.20 -9.02 10.29
CA ASN A 33 -2.15 -9.21 11.74
C ASN A 33 -1.80 -10.65 12.15
N GLU A 34 -2.35 -11.64 11.46
CA GLU A 34 -2.29 -13.04 11.88
C GLU A 34 -1.36 -13.88 11.01
N ILE A 35 -1.38 -13.69 9.70
CA ILE A 35 -0.58 -14.49 8.76
C ILE A 35 0.83 -13.93 8.64
N ALA A 36 0.95 -12.68 8.19
CA ALA A 36 2.25 -12.04 8.01
C ALA A 36 2.86 -11.57 9.32
N LYS A 37 2.03 -11.34 10.34
CA LYS A 37 2.45 -10.85 11.66
C LYS A 37 3.38 -9.65 11.54
N VAL A 38 2.92 -8.63 10.80
CA VAL A 38 3.71 -7.45 10.46
C VAL A 38 4.18 -6.72 11.72
N ASN A 39 5.48 -6.44 11.78
CA ASN A 39 6.02 -5.56 12.81
C ASN A 39 5.82 -4.12 12.35
N TRP A 40 4.77 -3.48 12.84
CA TRP A 40 4.37 -2.15 12.37
C TRP A 40 5.40 -1.07 12.69
N GLU A 41 6.15 -1.21 13.78
CA GLU A 41 7.21 -0.25 14.11
C GLU A 41 8.31 -0.24 13.05
N LYS A 42 8.60 -1.36 12.42
CA LYS A 42 9.59 -1.47 11.34
C LYS A 42 8.98 -1.24 9.98
N HIS A 43 7.74 -1.71 9.77
CA HIS A 43 7.09 -1.67 8.46
C HIS A 43 6.69 -0.26 8.05
N LEU A 44 6.11 0.52 8.97
CA LEU A 44 5.63 1.86 8.64
C LEU A 44 6.74 2.79 8.12
N PRO A 45 7.91 2.88 8.77
CA PRO A 45 8.99 3.73 8.23
C PRO A 45 9.42 3.31 6.81
N ILE A 46 9.44 2.01 6.52
CA ILE A 46 9.78 1.50 5.19
C ILE A 46 8.74 1.98 4.18
N MET A 47 7.46 1.94 4.54
CA MET A 47 6.39 2.41 3.66
C MET A 47 6.40 3.92 3.49
N PHE A 48 6.76 4.67 4.53
CA PHE A 48 6.96 6.11 4.39
C PHE A 48 8.05 6.42 3.36
N ASP A 49 9.19 5.73 3.45
CA ASP A 49 10.29 5.89 2.51
C ASP A 49 9.86 5.52 1.09
N PHE A 50 9.14 4.42 0.96
CA PHE A 50 8.64 3.95 -0.35
C PHE A 50 7.74 5.00 -0.99
N TRP A 51 6.73 5.48 -0.29
CA TRP A 51 5.77 6.43 -0.85
C TRP A 51 6.36 7.80 -1.08
N GLU A 52 7.26 8.25 -0.20
CA GLU A 52 7.99 9.49 -0.41
C GLU A 52 8.83 9.42 -1.69
N ASN A 53 9.51 8.29 -1.89
CA ASN A 53 10.29 8.08 -3.11
C ASN A 53 9.40 8.02 -4.35
N VAL A 54 8.26 7.34 -4.29
CA VAL A 54 7.34 7.22 -5.42
C VAL A 54 6.80 8.58 -5.86
N LEU A 55 6.45 9.44 -4.89
CA LEU A 55 5.81 10.73 -5.18
C LEU A 55 6.81 11.87 -5.37
N PHE A 56 7.93 11.85 -4.66
CA PHE A 56 8.88 12.98 -4.63
C PHE A 56 10.28 12.63 -5.11
N PHE A 57 10.50 11.39 -5.54
CA PHE A 57 11.77 10.93 -6.12
C PHE A 57 12.98 11.12 -5.20
N THR A 58 12.82 10.81 -3.91
CA THR A 58 13.86 11.04 -2.91
C THR A 58 15.01 10.04 -2.96
N GLY A 59 14.79 8.85 -3.58
CA GLY A 59 15.80 7.79 -3.62
C GLY A 59 15.99 7.04 -2.30
N GLY A 60 15.11 7.27 -1.31
CA GLY A 60 15.24 6.69 0.02
C GLY A 60 14.80 5.23 0.17
N TYR A 61 14.26 4.63 -0.88
CA TYR A 61 13.74 3.27 -0.81
C TYR A 61 14.52 2.33 -1.74
N ASN A 62 15.06 1.25 -1.16
CA ASN A 62 15.85 0.23 -1.89
C ASN A 62 15.22 -1.15 -1.90
N GLY A 63 14.04 -1.34 -1.31
CA GLY A 63 13.39 -2.63 -1.24
C GLY A 63 12.65 -3.00 -2.52
N ASN A 64 12.10 -4.22 -2.53
CA ASN A 64 11.30 -4.71 -3.65
C ASN A 64 9.97 -5.26 -3.10
N PRO A 65 8.87 -4.48 -3.14
CA PRO A 65 7.59 -4.94 -2.61
C PRO A 65 7.04 -6.14 -3.35
N MET A 66 7.41 -6.35 -4.62
CA MET A 66 6.95 -7.49 -5.40
C MET A 66 7.43 -8.81 -4.78
N ILE A 67 8.71 -8.88 -4.40
CA ILE A 67 9.28 -10.09 -3.79
C ILE A 67 8.57 -10.41 -2.47
N VAL A 68 8.35 -9.42 -1.63
CA VAL A 68 7.69 -9.60 -0.34
C VAL A 68 6.28 -10.16 -0.52
N HIS A 69 5.51 -9.62 -1.47
CA HIS A 69 4.14 -10.07 -1.72
C HIS A 69 4.09 -11.45 -2.38
N GLN A 70 5.10 -11.81 -3.20
CA GLN A 70 5.19 -13.16 -3.75
C GLN A 70 5.47 -14.20 -2.66
N HIS A 71 6.29 -13.87 -1.66
CA HIS A 71 6.50 -14.76 -0.52
C HIS A 71 5.22 -14.94 0.30
N LEU A 72 4.51 -13.87 0.56
CA LEU A 72 3.23 -13.93 1.28
C LEU A 72 2.21 -14.81 0.55
N ASN A 73 2.18 -14.74 -0.78
CA ASN A 73 1.26 -15.54 -1.60
C ASN A 73 1.50 -17.06 -1.45
N ARG A 74 2.71 -17.49 -1.10
CA ARG A 74 3.00 -18.91 -0.85
C ARG A 74 2.38 -19.41 0.45
N VAL A 75 2.14 -18.51 1.40
CA VAL A 75 1.56 -18.83 2.70
C VAL A 75 0.04 -18.75 2.64
N VAL A 76 -0.49 -17.70 2.03
CA VAL A 76 -1.92 -17.47 1.83
C VAL A 76 -2.14 -16.95 0.41
N PRO A 77 -2.93 -17.64 -0.44
CA PRO A 77 -3.17 -17.15 -1.79
C PRO A 77 -3.79 -15.76 -1.77
N LEU A 78 -3.14 -14.81 -2.42
CA LEU A 78 -3.65 -13.45 -2.56
C LEU A 78 -4.57 -13.42 -3.77
N THR A 79 -5.79 -12.94 -3.59
CA THR A 79 -6.82 -12.93 -4.62
C THR A 79 -7.06 -11.52 -5.13
N GLN A 80 -7.75 -11.43 -6.27
CA GLN A 80 -8.19 -10.15 -6.81
C GLN A 80 -8.99 -9.35 -5.78
N GLN A 81 -9.82 -10.02 -4.98
CA GLN A 81 -10.60 -9.37 -3.93
C GLN A 81 -9.72 -8.69 -2.89
N HIS A 82 -8.60 -9.32 -2.50
CA HIS A 82 -7.65 -8.73 -1.55
C HIS A 82 -7.06 -7.45 -2.12
N PHE A 83 -6.63 -7.46 -3.38
CA PHE A 83 -6.04 -6.29 -4.03
C PHE A 83 -7.08 -5.17 -4.21
N LYS A 84 -8.29 -5.50 -4.59
CA LYS A 84 -9.35 -4.50 -4.74
C LYS A 84 -9.73 -3.85 -3.43
N GLN A 85 -9.73 -4.61 -2.34
CA GLN A 85 -10.00 -4.05 -1.02
C GLN A 85 -8.86 -3.12 -0.59
N TRP A 86 -7.61 -3.49 -0.83
CA TRP A 86 -6.45 -2.65 -0.57
C TRP A 86 -6.54 -1.33 -1.36
N GLU A 87 -6.86 -1.42 -2.65
CA GLU A 87 -7.04 -0.24 -3.52
C GLU A 87 -8.14 0.68 -2.99
N LYS A 88 -9.26 0.10 -2.61
CA LYS A 88 -10.41 0.85 -2.10
C LYS A 88 -10.05 1.62 -0.83
N LEU A 89 -9.42 0.95 0.13
CA LEU A 89 -9.02 1.57 1.39
C LEU A 89 -8.01 2.69 1.16
N PHE A 90 -7.04 2.48 0.26
CA PHE A 90 -6.05 3.49 -0.06
C PHE A 90 -6.69 4.71 -0.71
N THR A 91 -7.52 4.51 -1.72
CA THR A 91 -8.21 5.58 -2.44
C THR A 91 -9.09 6.39 -1.50
N GLU A 92 -9.87 5.72 -0.65
CA GLU A 92 -10.72 6.38 0.33
C GLU A 92 -9.89 7.23 1.31
N THR A 93 -8.75 6.71 1.74
CA THR A 93 -7.90 7.42 2.69
C THR A 93 -7.30 8.68 2.06
N VAL A 94 -6.82 8.58 0.80
CA VAL A 94 -6.32 9.75 0.08
C VAL A 94 -7.42 10.80 -0.05
N ASP A 95 -8.61 10.41 -0.50
CA ASP A 95 -9.73 11.33 -0.71
C ASP A 95 -10.20 11.99 0.58
N GLU A 96 -10.09 11.26 1.70
CA GLU A 96 -10.47 11.75 3.01
C GLU A 96 -9.54 12.86 3.53
N LEU A 97 -8.25 12.74 3.26
CA LEU A 97 -7.21 13.57 3.84
C LEU A 97 -6.67 14.64 2.91
N PHE A 98 -6.63 14.38 1.61
CA PHE A 98 -5.92 15.25 0.65
C PHE A 98 -6.72 15.45 -0.64
N ASP A 99 -6.37 16.55 -1.35
CA ASP A 99 -6.93 16.87 -2.66
C ASP A 99 -5.88 17.64 -3.45
N GLY A 100 -5.64 17.26 -4.70
CA GLY A 100 -4.69 17.94 -5.55
C GLY A 100 -3.94 17.00 -6.48
N THR A 101 -2.94 17.52 -7.17
CA THR A 101 -2.17 16.78 -8.18
C THR A 101 -1.44 15.58 -7.58
N ASN A 102 -0.78 15.77 -6.44
CA ASN A 102 -0.07 14.67 -5.78
C ASN A 102 -1.01 13.64 -5.19
N ALA A 103 -2.17 14.06 -4.70
CA ALA A 103 -3.21 13.13 -4.23
C ALA A 103 -3.70 12.25 -5.37
N ILE A 104 -3.94 12.83 -6.55
CA ILE A 104 -4.32 12.08 -7.75
C ILE A 104 -3.22 11.12 -8.16
N LEU A 105 -1.97 11.58 -8.15
CA LEU A 105 -0.81 10.75 -8.48
C LEU A 105 -0.67 9.56 -7.53
N ALA A 106 -0.86 9.79 -6.23
CA ALA A 106 -0.80 8.72 -5.24
C ALA A 106 -1.83 7.62 -5.53
N LYS A 107 -3.06 8.01 -5.87
CA LYS A 107 -4.11 7.05 -6.22
C LYS A 107 -3.75 6.28 -7.49
N GLN A 108 -3.24 6.95 -8.51
CA GLN A 108 -2.82 6.31 -9.77
C GLN A 108 -1.67 5.34 -9.53
N ARG A 109 -0.68 5.72 -8.73
CA ARG A 109 0.46 4.85 -8.41
C ARG A 109 0.03 3.61 -7.64
N ALA A 110 -0.90 3.76 -6.69
CA ALA A 110 -1.41 2.63 -5.93
C ALA A 110 -2.13 1.63 -6.85
N LEU A 111 -2.95 2.11 -7.79
CA LEU A 111 -3.63 1.25 -8.75
C LEU A 111 -2.63 0.54 -9.67
N SER A 112 -1.60 1.23 -10.14
CA SER A 112 -0.56 0.66 -11.00
C SER A 112 0.22 -0.43 -10.26
N ILE A 113 0.62 -0.17 -9.03
CA ILE A 113 1.35 -1.13 -8.20
C ILE A 113 0.51 -2.37 -7.97
N SER A 114 -0.76 -2.19 -7.60
CA SER A 114 -1.69 -3.29 -7.37
C SER A 114 -1.90 -4.14 -8.63
N THR A 115 -2.06 -3.49 -9.79
CA THR A 115 -2.25 -4.18 -11.06
C THR A 115 -1.04 -5.02 -11.44
N VAL A 116 0.17 -4.47 -11.30
CA VAL A 116 1.42 -5.20 -11.60
C VAL A 116 1.56 -6.40 -10.66
N MET A 117 1.29 -6.22 -9.38
CA MET A 117 1.36 -7.31 -8.40
C MET A 117 0.34 -8.41 -8.72
N GLN A 118 -0.89 -8.04 -9.07
CA GLN A 118 -1.93 -9.00 -9.42
C GLN A 118 -1.50 -9.86 -10.62
N VAL A 119 -1.00 -9.24 -11.69
CA VAL A 119 -0.57 -9.95 -12.89
C VAL A 119 0.52 -10.95 -12.55
N LYS A 120 1.54 -10.54 -11.80
CA LYS A 120 2.67 -11.40 -11.44
C LYS A 120 2.27 -12.52 -10.49
N ILE A 121 1.45 -12.24 -9.50
CA ILE A 121 1.02 -13.24 -8.52
C ILE A 121 0.06 -14.25 -9.17
N ILE A 122 -0.88 -13.80 -10.00
CA ILE A 122 -1.80 -14.69 -10.71
C ILE A 122 -1.02 -15.59 -11.67
N SER A 123 -0.03 -15.05 -12.40
CA SER A 123 0.83 -15.85 -13.27
C SER A 123 1.59 -16.92 -12.47
N GLN A 124 2.04 -16.59 -11.26
CA GLN A 124 2.70 -17.54 -10.38
C GLN A 124 1.77 -18.68 -9.95
N GLN A 125 0.49 -18.37 -9.70
CA GLN A 125 -0.52 -19.37 -9.30
C GLN A 125 -0.91 -20.32 -10.44
N ASN A 126 -0.74 -19.89 -11.67
CA ASN A 126 -1.16 -20.64 -12.87
C ASN A 126 -0.07 -21.57 -13.43
N ILE A 127 1.03 -21.72 -12.73
CA ILE A 127 2.12 -22.63 -13.14
C ILE A 127 1.86 -24.06 -12.71
#